data_661f12aca0980ff0d237407ce3fe2eb1
#
_entry.id   661f12aca0980ff0d237407ce3fe2eb1
#
_cell.length_a   1.000
_cell.length_b   1.000
_cell.length_c   1.000
_cell.angle_alpha   90.00
_cell.angle_beta   90.00
_cell.angle_gamma   90.00
#
_symmetry.space_group_name_H-M   'P 1'
#
loop_
_entity.id
_entity.type
_entity.pdbx_description
1 polymer ?
#
loop_
_entity_poly.entity_id
_entity_poly.type
_entity_poly.pdbx_seq_one_letter_code
_entity_poly.pdbx_strand_id
1 'polypeptide(L)'
;MSNKFFDKSNSMTLYQHIHHAILEHQELLTLPLATSNNDVYMAIRQVMRDNPDIFWFSHIWNYSEESRVLRLHYTIKKERCKEAKRQIEDVILNEFRILDVQRLTQEEQVMYVYKWLALYCNYNIYSAFNQTIYSVFVYRNSVCTGYAKATQYLFKLLGIESQLVFGKLKNSERLSRHCWLMVKLEGKWYHLDPTLAVPK
;
A
#
# COMPACT_ATOMS: atom_id res chain seq x y z
N MET A 1 -39.98 -22.37 23.66
CA MET A 1 -38.60 -21.93 23.78
C MET A 1 -38.02 -21.87 22.38
N SER A 2 -37.99 -20.72 21.81
CA SER A 2 -37.57 -20.50 20.38
C SER A 2 -36.14 -20.02 20.35
N ASN A 3 -35.22 -20.89 19.94
CA ASN A 3 -33.84 -20.55 19.65
C ASN A 3 -33.81 -19.72 18.36
N LYS A 4 -33.66 -18.41 18.49
CA LYS A 4 -33.26 -17.57 17.35
C LYS A 4 -31.79 -17.83 17.07
N PHE A 5 -31.51 -18.65 16.05
CA PHE A 5 -30.21 -18.69 15.38
C PHE A 5 -29.97 -17.32 14.74
N PHE A 6 -29.06 -16.54 15.31
CA PHE A 6 -28.50 -15.38 14.61
C PHE A 6 -27.69 -15.92 13.45
N ASP A 7 -28.18 -15.65 12.26
CA ASP A 7 -27.47 -15.89 10.99
C ASP A 7 -26.24 -14.96 10.95
N LYS A 8 -25.04 -15.54 11.19
CA LYS A 8 -23.74 -14.86 11.18
C LYS A 8 -23.16 -14.72 9.78
N SER A 9 -23.93 -14.97 8.72
CA SER A 9 -23.38 -15.27 7.39
C SER A 9 -23.24 -14.08 6.45
N ASN A 10 -23.48 -12.80 6.85
CA ASN A 10 -23.29 -11.70 5.87
C ASN A 10 -22.99 -10.30 6.44
N SER A 11 -22.37 -10.16 7.61
CA SER A 11 -21.90 -8.85 8.06
C SER A 11 -20.46 -8.60 7.59
N MET A 12 -20.27 -7.61 6.74
CA MET A 12 -18.93 -7.14 6.37
C MET A 12 -18.13 -6.78 7.63
N THR A 13 -16.84 -7.15 7.66
CA THR A 13 -15.92 -6.71 8.72
C THR A 13 -15.64 -5.21 8.60
N LEU A 14 -15.17 -4.58 9.67
CA LEU A 14 -14.76 -3.16 9.64
C LEU A 14 -13.72 -2.88 8.55
N TYR A 15 -12.78 -3.82 8.37
CA TYR A 15 -11.82 -3.78 7.26
C TYR A 15 -12.52 -3.71 5.90
N GLN A 16 -13.48 -4.60 5.65
CA GLN A 16 -14.19 -4.67 4.37
C GLN A 16 -15.02 -3.40 4.12
N HIS A 17 -15.69 -2.87 5.14
CA HIS A 17 -16.43 -1.60 5.03
C HIS A 17 -15.52 -0.44 4.62
N ILE A 18 -14.40 -0.27 5.33
CA ILE A 18 -13.44 0.81 5.06
C ILE A 18 -12.75 0.62 3.71
N HIS A 19 -12.35 -0.60 3.39
CA HIS A 19 -11.74 -0.93 2.09
C HIS A 19 -12.69 -0.59 0.93
N HIS A 20 -13.94 -1.04 1.01
CA HIS A 20 -14.96 -0.74 0.01
C HIS A 20 -15.20 0.78 -0.12
N ALA A 21 -15.33 1.50 0.99
CA ALA A 21 -15.51 2.94 1.00
C ALA A 21 -14.35 3.67 0.29
N ILE A 22 -13.10 3.25 0.54
CA ILE A 22 -11.92 3.83 -0.11
C ILE A 22 -11.89 3.52 -1.62
N LEU A 23 -12.27 2.31 -2.03
CA LEU A 23 -12.36 1.93 -3.45
C LEU A 23 -13.42 2.77 -4.19
N GLU A 24 -14.56 3.01 -3.54
CA GLU A 24 -15.68 3.78 -4.12
C GLU A 24 -15.52 5.31 -3.97
N HIS A 25 -14.44 5.79 -3.35
CA HIS A 25 -14.23 7.21 -3.02
C HIS A 25 -15.35 7.81 -2.17
N GLN A 26 -15.93 7.02 -1.26
CA GLN A 26 -16.91 7.53 -0.31
C GLN A 26 -16.21 8.46 0.69
N GLU A 27 -16.68 9.71 0.79
CA GLU A 27 -16.10 10.67 1.74
C GLU A 27 -16.65 10.48 3.16
N LEU A 28 -17.85 9.93 3.29
CA LEU A 28 -18.53 9.70 4.56
C LEU A 28 -19.00 8.26 4.64
N LEU A 29 -18.70 7.61 5.75
CA LEU A 29 -19.09 6.24 6.05
C LEU A 29 -19.61 6.16 7.48
N THR A 30 -20.85 5.65 7.66
CA THR A 30 -21.39 5.34 8.98
C THR A 30 -20.91 3.95 9.40
N LEU A 31 -20.25 3.87 10.54
CA LEU A 31 -19.71 2.60 11.08
C LEU A 31 -20.68 1.92 12.05
N PRO A 32 -20.53 0.59 12.29
CA PRO A 32 -21.31 -0.14 13.25
C PRO A 32 -21.21 0.41 14.68
N LEU A 33 -22.18 0.07 15.52
CA LEU A 33 -22.13 0.33 16.97
C LEU A 33 -20.86 -0.26 17.60
N ALA A 34 -20.37 0.40 18.65
CA ALA A 34 -19.19 -0.02 19.42
C ALA A 34 -17.85 -0.03 18.64
N THR A 35 -17.75 0.71 17.52
CA THR A 35 -16.47 0.94 16.85
C THR A 35 -15.70 2.05 17.56
N SER A 36 -14.48 1.79 18.03
CA SER A 36 -13.61 2.78 18.65
C SER A 36 -12.69 3.46 17.63
N ASN A 37 -12.11 4.62 17.99
CA ASN A 37 -11.08 5.28 17.19
C ASN A 37 -9.87 4.37 16.92
N ASN A 38 -9.49 3.53 17.88
CA ASN A 38 -8.41 2.57 17.70
C ASN A 38 -8.75 1.48 16.68
N ASP A 39 -9.99 0.99 16.66
CA ASP A 39 -10.44 0.00 15.67
C ASP A 39 -10.38 0.56 14.26
N VAL A 40 -10.86 1.81 14.06
CA VAL A 40 -10.77 2.53 12.78
C VAL A 40 -9.32 2.70 12.35
N TYR A 41 -8.45 3.15 13.27
CA TYR A 41 -7.01 3.31 13.00
C TYR A 41 -6.37 2.00 12.55
N MET A 42 -6.63 0.91 13.27
CA MET A 42 -6.07 -0.41 12.94
C MET A 42 -6.62 -0.94 11.62
N ALA A 43 -7.91 -0.77 11.34
CA ALA A 43 -8.52 -1.20 10.09
C ALA A 43 -7.97 -0.41 8.89
N ILE A 44 -7.88 0.92 8.96
CA ILE A 44 -7.29 1.75 7.89
C ILE A 44 -5.83 1.35 7.64
N ARG A 45 -5.04 1.17 8.70
CA ARG A 45 -3.65 0.72 8.56
C ARG A 45 -3.55 -0.63 7.86
N GLN A 46 -4.43 -1.56 8.20
CA GLN A 46 -4.44 -2.88 7.57
C GLN A 46 -4.83 -2.78 6.09
N VAL A 47 -5.90 -2.02 5.77
CA VAL A 47 -6.30 -1.78 4.37
C VAL A 47 -5.13 -1.22 3.55
N MET A 48 -4.42 -0.21 4.07
CA MET A 48 -3.30 0.41 3.35
C MET A 48 -2.05 -0.45 3.26
N ARG A 49 -1.89 -1.41 4.17
CA ARG A 49 -0.79 -2.40 4.13
C ARG A 49 -1.04 -3.48 3.09
N ASP A 50 -2.28 -3.96 3.00
CA ASP A 50 -2.64 -5.07 2.12
C ASP A 50 -2.89 -4.64 0.67
N ASN A 51 -3.15 -3.33 0.45
CA ASN A 51 -3.51 -2.76 -0.85
C ASN A 51 -2.54 -1.64 -1.24
N PRO A 52 -1.30 -1.96 -1.66
CA PRO A 52 -0.29 -0.97 -2.06
C PRO A 52 -0.73 -0.14 -3.27
N ASP A 53 -1.64 -0.67 -4.06
CA ASP A 53 -2.25 -0.04 -5.24
C ASP A 53 -3.25 1.08 -4.92
N ILE A 54 -3.67 1.24 -3.67
CA ILE A 54 -4.46 2.39 -3.24
C ILE A 54 -3.54 3.61 -3.09
N PHE A 55 -3.43 4.43 -4.14
CA PHE A 55 -2.60 5.64 -4.18
C PHE A 55 -3.38 6.96 -4.10
N TRP A 56 -4.69 6.90 -4.21
CA TRP A 56 -5.58 8.08 -4.22
C TRP A 56 -6.08 8.50 -2.84
N PHE A 57 -5.96 7.66 -1.81
CA PHE A 57 -6.34 7.98 -0.44
C PHE A 57 -5.23 8.77 0.25
N SER A 58 -5.60 9.89 0.91
CA SER A 58 -4.64 10.82 1.51
C SER A 58 -4.01 10.35 2.82
N HIS A 59 -4.49 9.24 3.40
CA HIS A 59 -4.23 8.82 4.78
C HIS A 59 -4.74 9.81 5.84
N ILE A 60 -5.49 10.83 5.45
CA ILE A 60 -6.17 11.76 6.36
C ILE A 60 -7.60 11.29 6.55
N TRP A 61 -8.03 11.20 7.78
CA TRP A 61 -9.37 10.79 8.14
C TRP A 61 -9.75 11.36 9.52
N ASN A 62 -11.04 11.47 9.78
CA ASN A 62 -11.61 11.87 11.05
C ASN A 62 -12.76 10.94 11.38
N TYR A 63 -12.80 10.43 12.60
CA TYR A 63 -13.88 9.58 13.08
C TYR A 63 -14.48 10.18 14.36
N SER A 64 -15.81 10.25 14.43
CA SER A 64 -16.56 10.61 15.62
C SER A 64 -17.28 9.38 16.15
N GLU A 65 -16.93 8.94 17.35
CA GLU A 65 -17.58 7.81 18.02
C GLU A 65 -19.05 8.11 18.34
N GLU A 66 -19.38 9.37 18.65
CA GLU A 66 -20.74 9.82 18.96
C GLU A 66 -21.67 9.69 17.74
N SER A 67 -21.29 10.27 16.61
CA SER A 67 -22.07 10.19 15.36
C SER A 67 -21.82 8.91 14.58
N ARG A 68 -20.77 8.16 14.90
CA ARG A 68 -20.29 6.95 14.19
C ARG A 68 -19.93 7.24 12.72
N VAL A 69 -19.58 8.46 12.40
CA VAL A 69 -19.24 8.87 11.04
C VAL A 69 -17.74 8.94 10.88
N LEU A 70 -17.23 8.16 9.93
CA LEU A 70 -15.86 8.23 9.44
C LEU A 70 -15.83 9.11 8.19
N ARG A 71 -15.00 10.18 8.22
CA ARG A 71 -14.71 11.02 7.06
C ARG A 71 -13.36 10.64 6.49
N LEU A 72 -13.35 10.32 5.19
CA LEU A 72 -12.16 9.96 4.43
C LEU A 72 -11.79 11.08 3.46
N HIS A 73 -10.49 11.35 3.29
CA HIS A 73 -10.00 12.37 2.37
C HIS A 73 -9.15 11.75 1.26
N TYR A 74 -9.26 12.30 0.05
CA TYR A 74 -8.62 11.78 -1.14
C TYR A 74 -7.68 12.82 -1.77
N THR A 75 -6.48 12.41 -2.17
CA THR A 75 -5.51 13.26 -2.87
C THR A 75 -5.77 13.31 -4.37
N ILE A 76 -6.37 12.26 -4.91
CA ILE A 76 -6.72 12.16 -6.33
C ILE A 76 -8.22 11.92 -6.42
N LYS A 77 -8.90 12.75 -7.21
CA LYS A 77 -10.34 12.62 -7.44
C LYS A 77 -10.67 11.36 -8.23
N LYS A 78 -11.85 10.78 -8.00
CA LYS A 78 -12.33 9.51 -8.62
C LYS A 78 -12.18 9.50 -10.14
N GLU A 79 -12.54 10.62 -10.79
CA GLU A 79 -12.50 10.77 -12.25
C GLU A 79 -11.08 10.65 -12.82
N ARG A 80 -10.06 11.06 -12.05
CA ARG A 80 -8.65 11.00 -12.46
C ARG A 80 -7.97 9.66 -12.16
N CYS A 81 -8.56 8.83 -11.30
CA CYS A 81 -7.95 7.57 -10.88
C CYS A 81 -7.80 6.57 -12.03
N LYS A 82 -8.74 6.55 -12.98
CA LYS A 82 -8.67 5.64 -14.14
C LYS A 82 -7.44 5.93 -14.99
N GLU A 83 -7.20 7.20 -15.29
CA GLU A 83 -6.02 7.62 -16.07
C GLU A 83 -4.72 7.38 -15.30
N ALA A 84 -4.69 7.70 -14.01
CA ALA A 84 -3.51 7.45 -13.17
C ALA A 84 -3.17 5.94 -13.07
N LYS A 85 -4.18 5.07 -12.98
CA LYS A 85 -3.99 3.61 -13.04
C LYS A 85 -3.40 3.18 -14.36
N ARG A 86 -3.95 3.68 -15.48
CA ARG A 86 -3.45 3.37 -16.82
C ARG A 86 -1.98 3.76 -16.99
N GLN A 87 -1.56 4.93 -16.49
CA GLN A 87 -0.16 5.36 -16.52
C GLN A 87 0.75 4.40 -15.74
N ILE A 88 0.32 3.91 -14.57
CA ILE A 88 1.07 2.91 -13.80
C ILE A 88 1.17 1.59 -14.58
N GLU A 89 0.05 1.12 -15.15
CA GLU A 89 -0.01 -0.11 -15.96
C GLU A 89 0.90 -0.02 -17.19
N ASP A 90 0.90 1.12 -17.89
CA ASP A 90 1.77 1.36 -19.05
C ASP A 90 3.26 1.24 -18.67
N VAL A 91 3.68 1.78 -17.53
CA VAL A 91 5.06 1.65 -17.04
C VAL A 91 5.38 0.18 -16.71
N ILE A 92 4.48 -0.52 -16.04
CA ILE A 92 4.70 -1.93 -15.66
C ILE A 92 4.80 -2.83 -16.89
N LEU A 93 4.00 -2.59 -17.91
CA LEU A 93 4.02 -3.38 -19.15
C LEU A 93 5.23 -3.06 -20.02
N ASN A 94 5.52 -1.80 -20.24
CA ASN A 94 6.46 -1.36 -21.27
C ASN A 94 7.88 -1.07 -20.74
N GLU A 95 8.02 -0.49 -19.53
CA GLU A 95 9.32 -0.13 -18.97
C GLU A 95 9.84 -1.22 -18.00
N PHE A 96 9.00 -1.72 -17.07
CA PHE A 96 9.36 -2.83 -16.20
C PHE A 96 9.34 -4.17 -16.93
N ARG A 97 8.52 -4.31 -18.01
CA ARG A 97 8.40 -5.51 -18.85
C ARG A 97 8.00 -6.75 -18.04
N ILE A 98 6.93 -6.62 -17.25
CA ILE A 98 6.52 -7.66 -16.30
C ILE A 98 6.36 -9.05 -16.93
N LEU A 99 5.93 -9.15 -18.19
CA LEU A 99 5.75 -10.43 -18.90
C LEU A 99 7.08 -11.17 -19.10
N ASP A 100 8.19 -10.44 -19.26
CA ASP A 100 9.52 -11.06 -19.35
C ASP A 100 10.01 -11.46 -17.96
N VAL A 101 9.80 -10.61 -16.96
CA VAL A 101 10.19 -10.87 -15.56
C VAL A 101 9.47 -12.09 -15.00
N GLN A 102 8.21 -12.33 -15.37
CA GLN A 102 7.45 -13.52 -14.95
C GLN A 102 8.09 -14.85 -15.38
N ARG A 103 8.99 -14.84 -16.36
CA ARG A 103 9.71 -16.05 -16.82
C ARG A 103 10.95 -16.39 -16.00
N LEU A 104 11.38 -15.48 -15.13
CA LEU A 104 12.53 -15.64 -14.25
C LEU A 104 12.16 -16.51 -13.04
N THR A 105 13.15 -17.06 -12.39
CA THR A 105 12.98 -17.70 -11.06
C THR A 105 12.55 -16.65 -10.02
N GLN A 106 11.95 -17.08 -8.92
CA GLN A 106 11.46 -16.17 -7.89
C GLN A 106 12.59 -15.30 -7.31
N GLU A 107 13.77 -15.87 -7.10
CA GLU A 107 14.94 -15.12 -6.63
C GLU A 107 15.41 -14.07 -7.64
N GLU A 108 15.47 -14.43 -8.92
CA GLU A 108 15.81 -13.51 -10.00
C GLU A 108 14.77 -12.39 -10.12
N GLN A 109 13.48 -12.71 -9.97
CA GLN A 109 12.40 -11.71 -9.95
C GLN A 109 12.60 -10.69 -8.82
N VAL A 110 12.89 -11.17 -7.60
CA VAL A 110 13.16 -10.30 -6.44
C VAL A 110 14.34 -9.38 -6.70
N MET A 111 15.44 -9.92 -7.21
CA MET A 111 16.64 -9.15 -7.53
C MET A 111 16.43 -8.17 -8.68
N TYR A 112 15.63 -8.55 -9.67
CA TYR A 112 15.26 -7.67 -10.78
C TYR A 112 14.44 -6.47 -10.29
N VAL A 113 13.37 -6.70 -9.54
CA VAL A 113 12.53 -5.64 -8.94
C VAL A 113 13.38 -4.68 -8.11
N TYR A 114 14.25 -5.22 -7.25
CA TYR A 114 15.14 -4.44 -6.39
C TYR A 114 16.06 -3.50 -7.17
N LYS A 115 16.75 -4.03 -8.19
CA LYS A 115 17.68 -3.27 -9.04
C LYS A 115 16.94 -2.28 -9.94
N TRP A 116 15.83 -2.72 -10.54
CA TRP A 116 15.06 -1.89 -11.44
C TRP A 116 14.52 -0.63 -10.73
N LEU A 117 13.91 -0.79 -9.57
CA LEU A 117 13.39 0.34 -8.79
C LEU A 117 14.48 1.32 -8.37
N ALA A 118 15.65 0.82 -8.01
CA ALA A 118 16.80 1.67 -7.64
C ALA A 118 17.30 2.56 -8.79
N LEU A 119 17.21 2.05 -10.01
CA LEU A 119 17.61 2.79 -11.22
C LEU A 119 16.48 3.65 -11.79
N TYR A 120 15.22 3.24 -11.55
CA TYR A 120 14.05 3.87 -12.15
C TYR A 120 13.57 5.11 -11.39
N CYS A 121 13.68 5.11 -10.07
CA CYS A 121 13.11 6.12 -9.19
C CYS A 121 14.17 6.79 -8.31
N ASN A 122 14.10 8.12 -8.17
CA ASN A 122 14.99 8.88 -7.29
C ASN A 122 14.41 9.02 -5.90
N TYR A 123 15.26 9.05 -4.87
CA TYR A 123 14.84 9.34 -3.50
C TYR A 123 14.65 10.84 -3.31
N ASN A 124 13.40 11.29 -3.13
CA ASN A 124 13.06 12.71 -3.03
C ASN A 124 11.92 12.95 -2.04
N ILE A 125 12.24 13.62 -0.92
CA ILE A 125 11.27 13.94 0.14
C ILE A 125 10.26 15.04 -0.26
N TYR A 126 10.57 15.81 -1.29
CA TYR A 126 9.73 16.92 -1.76
C TYR A 126 8.79 16.53 -2.92
N SER A 127 8.86 15.30 -3.39
CA SER A 127 7.98 14.84 -4.46
C SER A 127 6.52 14.78 -4.04
N ALA A 128 5.63 15.18 -4.94
CA ALA A 128 4.21 14.99 -4.75
C ALA A 128 3.86 13.49 -4.64
N PHE A 129 2.90 13.16 -3.78
CA PHE A 129 2.45 11.78 -3.55
C PHE A 129 3.54 10.80 -3.12
N ASN A 130 4.65 11.28 -2.55
CA ASN A 130 5.90 10.55 -2.35
C ASN A 130 5.82 9.27 -1.49
N GLN A 131 4.66 8.96 -0.90
CA GLN A 131 4.40 7.72 -0.14
C GLN A 131 3.51 6.72 -0.88
N THR A 132 3.37 6.87 -2.20
CA THR A 132 2.47 6.05 -3.04
C THR A 132 3.20 5.44 -4.21
N ILE A 133 2.61 4.39 -4.80
CA ILE A 133 3.13 3.80 -6.05
C ILE A 133 3.05 4.78 -7.23
N TYR A 134 2.11 5.73 -7.19
CA TYR A 134 1.95 6.73 -8.24
C TYR A 134 3.19 7.63 -8.37
N SER A 135 3.77 8.04 -7.24
CA SER A 135 5.01 8.82 -7.25
C SER A 135 6.20 8.02 -7.81
N VAL A 136 6.26 6.72 -7.55
CA VAL A 136 7.32 5.86 -8.07
C VAL A 136 7.18 5.68 -9.57
N PHE A 137 6.04 5.18 -10.03
CA PHE A 137 5.88 4.80 -11.44
C PHE A 137 5.73 5.99 -12.38
N VAL A 138 5.05 7.07 -11.95
CA VAL A 138 4.72 8.20 -12.83
C VAL A 138 5.68 9.37 -12.64
N TYR A 139 5.97 9.76 -11.39
CA TYR A 139 6.88 10.89 -11.13
C TYR A 139 8.35 10.49 -11.00
N ARG A 140 8.66 9.18 -10.85
CA ARG A 140 10.03 8.67 -10.67
C ARG A 140 10.77 9.33 -9.50
N ASN A 141 10.03 9.75 -8.49
CA ASN A 141 10.54 10.42 -7.30
C ASN A 141 9.70 10.03 -6.09
N SER A 142 10.30 9.41 -5.08
CA SER A 142 9.56 8.89 -3.93
C SER A 142 10.41 8.84 -2.65
N VAL A 143 9.82 8.37 -1.56
CA VAL A 143 10.49 8.07 -0.29
C VAL A 143 10.35 6.58 0.04
N CYS A 144 10.93 6.14 1.16
CA CYS A 144 10.94 4.73 1.58
C CYS A 144 9.55 4.05 1.50
N THR A 145 8.49 4.73 1.92
CA THR A 145 7.12 4.18 1.87
C THR A 145 6.65 3.91 0.43
N GLY A 146 6.92 4.84 -0.50
CA GLY A 146 6.55 4.63 -1.90
C GLY A 146 7.35 3.51 -2.55
N TYR A 147 8.67 3.47 -2.33
CA TYR A 147 9.53 2.36 -2.78
C TYR A 147 9.04 1.01 -2.26
N ALA A 148 8.77 0.92 -0.95
CA ALA A 148 8.29 -0.31 -0.35
C ALA A 148 6.94 -0.75 -0.93
N LYS A 149 5.98 0.16 -1.08
CA LYS A 149 4.67 -0.12 -1.70
C LYS A 149 4.80 -0.53 -3.18
N ALA A 150 5.66 0.13 -3.95
CA ALA A 150 5.88 -0.23 -5.36
C ALA A 150 6.51 -1.62 -5.48
N THR A 151 7.47 -1.96 -4.63
CA THR A 151 8.04 -3.31 -4.54
C THR A 151 6.97 -4.33 -4.19
N GLN A 152 6.16 -4.07 -3.16
CA GLN A 152 5.05 -4.96 -2.76
C GLN A 152 4.05 -5.15 -3.90
N TYR A 153 3.73 -4.08 -4.62
CA TYR A 153 2.80 -4.15 -5.74
C TYR A 153 3.34 -5.01 -6.89
N LEU A 154 4.61 -4.82 -7.28
CA LEU A 154 5.25 -5.67 -8.28
C LEU A 154 5.34 -7.14 -7.82
N PHE A 155 5.67 -7.38 -6.55
CA PHE A 155 5.66 -8.73 -5.99
C PHE A 155 4.28 -9.38 -6.03
N LYS A 156 3.23 -8.63 -5.68
CA LYS A 156 1.84 -9.10 -5.79
C LYS A 156 1.50 -9.52 -7.23
N LEU A 157 1.93 -8.74 -8.24
CA LEU A 157 1.72 -9.08 -9.66
C LEU A 157 2.54 -10.30 -10.11
N LEU A 158 3.69 -10.54 -9.48
CA LEU A 158 4.56 -11.70 -9.72
C LEU A 158 4.18 -12.93 -8.87
N GLY A 159 3.18 -12.83 -7.99
CA GLY A 159 2.78 -13.93 -7.09
C GLY A 159 3.75 -14.15 -5.93
N ILE A 160 4.59 -13.17 -5.59
CA ILE A 160 5.56 -13.25 -4.50
C ILE A 160 4.94 -12.72 -3.21
N GLU A 161 4.93 -13.55 -2.16
CA GLU A 161 4.40 -13.17 -0.85
C GLU A 161 5.32 -12.14 -0.16
N SER A 162 4.75 -10.99 0.22
CA SER A 162 5.51 -9.92 0.88
C SER A 162 4.65 -9.10 1.84
N GLN A 163 5.30 -8.45 2.81
CA GLN A 163 4.64 -7.65 3.84
C GLN A 163 5.41 -6.35 4.07
N LEU A 164 4.69 -5.22 4.19
CA LEU A 164 5.26 -3.94 4.59
C LEU A 164 5.63 -3.94 6.07
N VAL A 165 6.82 -3.46 6.37
CA VAL A 165 7.31 -3.24 7.72
C VAL A 165 7.48 -1.74 7.96
N PHE A 166 6.86 -1.24 9.03
CA PHE A 166 7.04 0.13 9.51
C PHE A 166 7.83 0.10 10.80
N GLY A 167 8.95 0.79 10.82
CA GLY A 167 9.86 0.77 11.96
C GLY A 167 10.68 2.05 12.07
N LYS A 168 11.81 1.92 12.76
CA LYS A 168 12.78 2.98 12.92
C LYS A 168 14.17 2.49 12.53
N LEU A 169 14.87 3.29 11.72
CA LEU A 169 16.29 3.11 11.48
C LEU A 169 17.07 3.91 12.51
N LYS A 170 18.04 3.29 13.14
CA LYS A 170 19.02 3.94 13.99
C LYS A 170 20.23 4.26 13.13
N ASN A 171 20.35 5.50 12.67
CA ASN A 171 21.63 6.04 12.22
C ASN A 171 22.38 6.56 13.44
N SER A 172 23.70 6.71 13.34
CA SER A 172 24.58 7.05 14.47
C SER A 172 24.11 8.19 15.37
N GLU A 173 23.23 9.08 14.87
CA GLU A 173 22.78 10.27 15.60
C GLU A 173 21.26 10.47 15.69
N ARG A 174 20.44 9.77 14.86
CA ARG A 174 18.98 9.96 14.83
C ARG A 174 18.21 8.67 14.60
N LEU A 175 17.07 8.56 15.31
CA LEU A 175 16.01 7.60 15.01
C LEU A 175 15.08 8.19 13.95
N SER A 176 15.11 7.67 12.73
CA SER A 176 14.17 8.07 11.66
C SER A 176 13.12 7.00 11.41
N ARG A 177 11.88 7.42 11.17
CA ARG A 177 10.82 6.50 10.71
C ARG A 177 11.21 5.95 9.36
N HIS A 178 11.02 4.64 9.17
CA HIS A 178 11.37 3.96 7.93
C HIS A 178 10.33 2.91 7.55
N CYS A 179 10.24 2.62 6.25
CA CYS A 179 9.39 1.58 5.70
C CYS A 179 10.20 0.72 4.74
N TRP A 180 10.11 -0.60 4.91
CA TRP A 180 10.74 -1.62 4.05
C TRP A 180 9.81 -2.82 3.93
N LEU A 181 10.29 -3.95 3.41
CA LEU A 181 9.51 -5.18 3.25
C LEU A 181 10.15 -6.36 3.97
N MET A 182 9.30 -7.33 4.26
CA MET A 182 9.67 -8.73 4.33
C MET A 182 9.16 -9.43 3.08
N VAL A 183 9.98 -10.26 2.46
CA VAL A 183 9.65 -11.10 1.31
C VAL A 183 9.85 -12.57 1.68
N LYS A 184 8.96 -13.42 1.21
CA LYS A 184 9.03 -14.86 1.47
C LYS A 184 9.61 -15.57 0.26
N LEU A 185 10.75 -16.23 0.44
CA LEU A 185 11.43 -17.06 -0.56
C LEU A 185 11.65 -18.45 0.02
N GLU A 186 11.27 -19.48 -0.71
CA GLU A 186 11.43 -20.89 -0.29
C GLU A 186 10.89 -21.15 1.14
N GLY A 187 9.76 -20.54 1.48
CA GLY A 187 9.11 -20.67 2.80
C GLY A 187 9.75 -19.87 3.94
N LYS A 188 10.84 -19.13 3.70
CA LYS A 188 11.54 -18.31 4.68
C LYS A 188 11.34 -16.82 4.42
N TRP A 189 11.27 -16.03 5.51
CA TRP A 189 11.14 -14.59 5.44
C TRP A 189 12.49 -13.88 5.48
N TYR A 190 12.69 -12.92 4.56
CA TYR A 190 13.88 -12.08 4.45
C TYR A 190 13.50 -10.61 4.47
N HIS A 191 14.32 -9.78 5.10
CA HIS A 191 14.16 -8.32 4.99
C HIS A 191 14.70 -7.82 3.66
N LEU A 192 13.94 -6.94 3.01
CA LEU A 192 14.30 -6.29 1.75
C LEU A 192 14.01 -4.79 1.86
N ASP A 193 15.04 -3.98 1.76
CA ASP A 193 14.91 -2.52 1.75
C ASP A 193 15.31 -1.98 0.36
N PRO A 194 14.33 -1.63 -0.49
CA PRO A 194 14.61 -1.18 -1.85
C PRO A 194 15.33 0.17 -1.90
N THR A 195 15.34 0.95 -0.81
CA THR A 195 16.03 2.25 -0.77
C THR A 195 17.54 2.12 -0.59
N LEU A 196 18.05 0.97 -0.16
CA LEU A 196 19.49 0.74 0.00
C LEU A 196 20.23 0.55 -1.33
N ALA A 197 19.50 0.22 -2.41
CA ALA A 197 20.07 0.10 -3.75
C ALA A 197 20.12 1.42 -4.53
N VAL A 198 19.46 2.48 -4.03
CA VAL A 198 19.43 3.78 -4.71
C VAL A 198 20.83 4.38 -4.69
N PRO A 199 21.41 4.77 -5.85
CA PRO A 199 22.70 5.48 -5.90
C PRO A 199 22.63 6.75 -5.04
N LYS A 200 23.69 7.00 -4.26
CA LYS A 200 23.82 8.21 -3.43
C LYS A 200 24.37 9.35 -4.23
#